data_f90b8529a500dde99137af120bc5adc6
#
_entry.id   f90b8529a500dde99137af120bc5adc6
#
_cell.length_a   1.000
_cell.length_b   1.000
_cell.length_c   1.000
_cell.angle_alpha   90.00
_cell.angle_beta   90.00
_cell.angle_gamma   90.00
#
_symmetry.space_group_name_H-M   'P 1'
#
loop_
_entity.id
_entity.type
_entity.pdbx_description
1 polymer ?
#
loop_
_entity_poly.entity_id
_entity_poly.type
_entity_poly.pdbx_seq_one_letter_code
_entity_poly.pdbx_strand_id
1 'polypeptide(L)'
;LLEAELLAVVCALVSSPQGPNLIINQPDELLDSMSEWCKEHHGKSGLTKAVKESKISLQQAEYEFLSFVRQQTPPGLCPLAGNSVHADKKFLDKYMPQFMRHLHYRIIDVSTVKELCRRWYPEEYEFAPKKAASHRALDDIRESIKELQFYRDSIFKRKTDEKKRKLIENGESDKTAS
;
A
#
# COMPACT_ATOMS: atom_id res chain seq x y z
N LEU A 1 12.96 -0.56 -10.93
CA LEU A 1 12.37 -1.63 -11.77
C LEU A 1 12.61 -3.04 -11.24
N LEU A 2 13.45 -3.21 -10.24
CA LEU A 2 13.82 -4.51 -9.66
C LEU A 2 12.80 -5.04 -8.67
N GLU A 3 12.04 -4.17 -8.07
CA GLU A 3 11.00 -4.47 -7.11
C GLU A 3 9.63 -4.19 -7.73
N ALA A 4 9.24 -5.04 -8.66
CA ALA A 4 7.84 -5.21 -8.94
C ALA A 4 7.27 -6.28 -7.99
N GLU A 5 7.55 -6.14 -6.72
CA GLU A 5 6.69 -6.67 -5.70
C GLU A 5 5.49 -5.74 -5.65
N LEU A 6 4.47 -6.12 -6.40
CA LEU A 6 3.32 -5.27 -6.63
C LEU A 6 2.55 -5.08 -5.33
N LEU A 7 2.44 -3.82 -4.94
CA LEU A 7 1.65 -3.38 -3.82
C LEU A 7 0.26 -4.02 -3.83
N ALA A 8 -0.14 -4.53 -2.68
CA ALA A 8 -1.48 -5.02 -2.49
C ALA A 8 -2.50 -3.91 -2.76
N VAL A 9 -3.43 -4.18 -3.63
CA VAL A 9 -4.63 -3.35 -3.80
C VAL A 9 -5.45 -3.47 -2.53
N VAL A 10 -5.48 -2.43 -1.72
CA VAL A 10 -6.31 -2.41 -0.52
C VAL A 10 -7.72 -1.98 -0.91
N CYS A 11 -8.52 -2.89 -1.36
CA CYS A 11 -9.96 -2.66 -1.50
C CYS A 11 -10.77 -3.16 -0.31
N ALA A 12 -10.22 -4.04 0.50
CA ALA A 12 -10.88 -4.51 1.71
C ALA A 12 -9.90 -4.46 2.87
N LEU A 13 -10.15 -3.61 3.82
CA LEU A 13 -9.42 -3.49 5.08
C LEU A 13 -9.62 -4.70 6.03
N VAL A 14 -10.12 -5.82 5.52
CA VAL A 14 -10.39 -7.01 6.34
C VAL A 14 -10.13 -8.27 5.53
N SER A 15 -9.19 -9.08 5.98
CA SER A 15 -9.03 -10.51 5.64
C SER A 15 -9.00 -10.87 4.15
N SER A 16 -8.21 -10.18 3.37
CA SER A 16 -7.98 -10.59 1.98
C SER A 16 -7.01 -11.76 1.89
N PRO A 17 -7.23 -12.74 1.01
CA PRO A 17 -6.22 -13.73 0.71
C PRO A 17 -4.94 -13.02 0.25
N GLN A 18 -3.81 -13.54 0.66
CA GLN A 18 -2.51 -12.99 0.29
C GLN A 18 -2.35 -13.05 -1.23
N GLY A 19 -2.12 -11.88 -1.85
CA GLY A 19 -1.88 -11.79 -3.29
C GLY A 19 -0.62 -12.53 -3.74
N PRO A 20 -0.44 -12.76 -5.04
CA PRO A 20 0.73 -13.41 -5.57
C PRO A 20 1.99 -12.59 -5.26
N ASN A 21 3.05 -13.27 -4.83
CA ASN A 21 4.37 -12.70 -4.68
C ASN A 21 5.22 -13.13 -5.88
N LEU A 22 5.42 -12.22 -6.84
CA LEU A 22 6.08 -12.51 -8.10
C LEU A 22 7.39 -11.72 -8.21
N ILE A 23 8.45 -12.42 -8.54
CA ILE A 23 9.75 -11.80 -8.85
C ILE A 23 9.90 -11.79 -10.35
N ILE A 24 9.99 -10.59 -10.94
CA ILE A 24 10.07 -10.41 -12.38
C ILE A 24 11.52 -10.51 -12.82
N ASN A 25 11.79 -11.35 -13.82
CA ASN A 25 13.12 -11.45 -14.41
C ASN A 25 13.55 -10.12 -15.05
N GLN A 26 14.83 -9.79 -14.89
CA GLN A 26 15.46 -8.64 -15.53
C GLN A 26 16.81 -9.06 -16.13
N PRO A 27 17.21 -8.47 -17.27
CA PRO A 27 18.49 -8.76 -17.88
C PRO A 27 19.67 -8.26 -17.04
N ASP A 28 20.80 -8.94 -17.16
CA ASP A 28 22.01 -8.63 -16.37
C ASP A 28 22.49 -7.20 -16.59
N GLU A 29 22.39 -6.67 -17.81
CA GLU A 29 22.78 -5.30 -18.13
C GLU A 29 22.00 -4.26 -17.31
N LEU A 30 20.71 -4.51 -17.04
CA LEU A 30 19.92 -3.65 -16.20
C LEU A 30 20.35 -3.73 -14.74
N LEU A 31 20.63 -4.92 -14.24
CA LEU A 31 21.11 -5.15 -12.88
C LEU A 31 22.46 -4.51 -12.63
N ASP A 32 23.35 -4.58 -13.62
CA ASP A 32 24.68 -3.99 -13.57
C ASP A 32 24.65 -2.44 -13.67
N SER A 33 23.61 -1.88 -14.26
CA SER A 33 23.38 -0.44 -14.35
C SER A 33 22.83 0.22 -13.09
N MET A 34 22.46 -0.57 -12.07
CA MET A 34 21.97 -0.04 -10.80
C MET A 34 23.02 0.80 -10.07
N SER A 35 22.53 1.74 -9.22
CA SER A 35 23.41 2.45 -8.30
C SER A 35 24.09 1.47 -7.32
N GLU A 36 25.25 1.84 -6.81
CA GLU A 36 25.99 1.01 -5.84
C GLU A 36 25.16 0.72 -4.59
N TRP A 37 24.38 1.68 -4.15
CA TRP A 37 23.45 1.49 -3.04
C TRP A 37 22.42 0.38 -3.33
N CYS A 38 21.82 0.39 -4.52
CA CYS A 38 20.85 -0.66 -4.92
C CYS A 38 21.53 -2.02 -5.03
N LYS A 39 22.72 -2.10 -5.63
CA LYS A 39 23.47 -3.35 -5.77
C LYS A 39 23.77 -3.96 -4.41
N GLU A 40 24.22 -3.14 -3.47
CA GLU A 40 24.54 -3.58 -2.12
C GLU A 40 23.30 -4.09 -1.38
N HIS A 41 22.22 -3.30 -1.33
CA HIS A 41 21.02 -3.61 -0.56
C HIS A 41 20.25 -4.79 -1.16
N HIS A 42 20.07 -4.81 -2.48
CA HIS A 42 19.39 -5.93 -3.15
C HIS A 42 20.26 -7.19 -3.23
N GLY A 43 21.57 -7.04 -3.23
CA GLY A 43 22.51 -8.17 -3.10
C GLY A 43 22.41 -8.82 -1.71
N LYS A 44 22.46 -8.02 -0.63
CA LYS A 44 22.33 -8.50 0.75
C LYS A 44 20.97 -9.16 1.04
N SER A 45 19.88 -8.62 0.49
CA SER A 45 18.55 -9.20 0.64
C SER A 45 18.32 -10.47 -0.20
N GLY A 46 19.24 -10.80 -1.12
CA GLY A 46 19.12 -11.90 -2.06
C GLY A 46 18.17 -11.61 -3.24
N LEU A 47 17.61 -10.40 -3.34
CA LEU A 47 16.67 -10.03 -4.40
C LEU A 47 17.33 -10.10 -5.79
N THR A 48 18.56 -9.57 -5.94
CA THR A 48 19.29 -9.61 -7.22
C THR A 48 19.43 -11.03 -7.75
N LYS A 49 19.78 -11.98 -6.89
CA LYS A 49 19.87 -13.40 -7.24
C LYS A 49 18.53 -13.95 -7.68
N ALA A 50 17.48 -13.69 -6.89
CA ALA A 50 16.13 -14.17 -7.19
C ALA A 50 15.59 -13.60 -8.51
N VAL A 51 15.89 -12.35 -8.85
CA VAL A 51 15.53 -11.71 -10.13
C VAL A 51 16.22 -12.39 -11.31
N LYS A 52 17.52 -12.71 -11.20
CA LYS A 52 18.27 -13.42 -12.23
C LYS A 52 17.76 -14.84 -12.47
N GLU A 53 17.41 -15.54 -11.40
CA GLU A 53 16.90 -16.93 -11.45
C GLU A 53 15.42 -17.01 -11.86
N SER A 54 14.68 -15.92 -11.75
CA SER A 54 13.28 -15.89 -12.10
C SER A 54 13.07 -16.12 -13.60
N LYS A 55 11.96 -16.80 -13.93
CA LYS A 55 11.50 -16.98 -15.33
C LYS A 55 10.24 -16.20 -15.63
N ILE A 56 9.76 -15.42 -14.67
CA ILE A 56 8.52 -14.65 -14.80
C ILE A 56 8.80 -13.38 -15.60
N SER A 57 8.16 -13.26 -16.75
CA SER A 57 8.20 -12.02 -17.55
C SER A 57 7.28 -10.95 -16.96
N LEU A 58 7.51 -9.71 -17.35
CA LEU A 58 6.64 -8.60 -16.98
C LEU A 58 5.18 -8.81 -17.42
N GLN A 59 4.98 -9.36 -18.62
CA GLN A 59 3.64 -9.68 -19.14
C GLN A 59 2.96 -10.77 -18.32
N GLN A 60 3.70 -11.81 -17.94
CA GLN A 60 3.20 -12.88 -17.09
C GLN A 60 2.80 -12.32 -15.71
N ALA A 61 3.64 -11.48 -15.12
CA ALA A 61 3.33 -10.85 -13.84
C ALA A 61 2.07 -9.97 -13.92
N GLU A 62 1.93 -9.13 -14.95
CA GLU A 62 0.72 -8.33 -15.15
C GLU A 62 -0.52 -9.20 -15.26
N TYR A 63 -0.45 -10.30 -16.03
CA TYR A 63 -1.57 -11.23 -16.19
C TYR A 63 -1.98 -11.87 -14.85
N GLU A 64 -1.02 -12.36 -14.09
CA GLU A 64 -1.30 -13.01 -12.79
C GLU A 64 -1.89 -12.04 -11.78
N PHE A 65 -1.32 -10.83 -11.66
CA PHE A 65 -1.87 -9.78 -10.79
C PHE A 65 -3.28 -9.37 -11.22
N LEU A 66 -3.50 -9.17 -12.50
CA LEU A 66 -4.81 -8.79 -13.03
C LEU A 66 -5.85 -9.91 -12.80
N SER A 67 -5.45 -11.16 -13.00
CA SER A 67 -6.31 -12.32 -12.74
C SER A 67 -6.70 -12.42 -11.27
N PHE A 68 -5.74 -12.23 -10.36
CA PHE A 68 -5.99 -12.21 -8.92
C PHE A 68 -6.96 -11.08 -8.53
N VAL A 69 -6.67 -9.84 -8.97
CA VAL A 69 -7.44 -8.67 -8.58
C VAL A 69 -8.88 -8.72 -9.13
N ARG A 70 -9.08 -9.24 -10.33
CA ARG A 70 -10.43 -9.42 -10.91
C ARG A 70 -11.31 -10.38 -10.12
N GLN A 71 -10.73 -11.34 -9.43
CA GLN A 71 -11.47 -12.26 -8.57
C GLN A 71 -11.88 -11.59 -7.23
N GLN A 72 -11.15 -10.57 -6.81
CA GLN A 72 -11.34 -9.94 -5.49
C GLN A 72 -12.10 -8.62 -5.57
N THR A 73 -12.05 -7.94 -6.71
CA THR A 73 -12.53 -6.55 -6.82
C THR A 73 -13.27 -6.28 -8.10
N PRO A 74 -14.37 -5.51 -8.06
CA PRO A 74 -15.02 -5.01 -9.26
C PRO A 74 -14.14 -4.00 -10.01
N PRO A 75 -14.22 -3.93 -11.35
CA PRO A 75 -13.49 -2.94 -12.14
C PRO A 75 -13.80 -1.50 -11.74
N GLY A 76 -12.77 -0.67 -11.66
CA GLY A 76 -12.89 0.78 -11.46
C GLY A 76 -13.23 1.23 -10.04
N LEU A 77 -13.40 0.32 -9.06
CA LEU A 77 -13.80 0.69 -7.70
C LEU A 77 -12.61 0.85 -6.74
N CYS A 78 -11.61 0.00 -6.86
CA CYS A 78 -10.54 -0.10 -5.88
C CYS A 78 -9.33 0.74 -6.28
N PRO A 79 -8.94 1.75 -5.46
CA PRO A 79 -7.73 2.52 -5.71
C PRO A 79 -6.46 1.72 -5.40
N LEU A 80 -5.37 2.05 -6.06
CA LEU A 80 -4.04 1.63 -5.65
C LEU A 80 -3.69 2.32 -4.31
N ALA A 81 -3.16 1.56 -3.36
CA ALA A 81 -2.80 2.07 -2.03
C ALA A 81 -1.39 1.65 -1.63
N GLY A 82 -0.68 2.52 -0.91
CA GLY A 82 0.66 2.23 -0.40
C GLY A 82 1.37 3.47 0.13
N ASN A 83 2.59 3.31 0.64
CA ASN A 83 3.44 4.43 1.03
C ASN A 83 4.15 5.01 -0.19
N SER A 84 4.04 6.33 -0.38
CA SER A 84 4.57 7.03 -1.56
C SER A 84 4.13 6.42 -2.88
N VAL A 85 2.94 5.87 -2.89
CA VAL A 85 2.37 5.03 -3.96
C VAL A 85 2.25 5.75 -5.31
N HIS A 86 2.36 7.07 -5.32
CA HIS A 86 2.45 7.85 -6.55
C HIS A 86 3.65 7.46 -7.42
N ALA A 87 4.75 6.99 -6.81
CA ALA A 87 5.93 6.51 -7.52
C ALA A 87 5.63 5.15 -8.18
N ASP A 88 5.04 4.22 -7.41
CA ASP A 88 4.63 2.92 -7.92
C ASP A 88 3.62 3.07 -9.06
N LYS A 89 2.64 3.98 -8.90
CA LYS A 89 1.65 4.26 -9.95
C LYS A 89 2.31 4.64 -11.28
N LYS A 90 3.36 5.47 -11.27
CA LYS A 90 4.06 5.86 -12.51
C LYS A 90 4.68 4.65 -13.23
N PHE A 91 5.25 3.70 -12.47
CA PHE A 91 5.79 2.47 -13.03
C PHE A 91 4.69 1.56 -13.55
N LEU A 92 3.62 1.37 -12.79
CA LEU A 92 2.51 0.52 -13.15
C LEU A 92 1.76 1.05 -14.38
N ASP A 93 1.51 2.35 -14.47
CA ASP A 93 0.91 2.99 -15.66
C ASP A 93 1.74 2.70 -16.93
N LYS A 94 3.07 2.68 -16.79
CA LYS A 94 3.98 2.46 -17.91
C LYS A 94 4.13 0.98 -18.27
N TYR A 95 4.25 0.11 -17.28
CA TYR A 95 4.69 -1.27 -17.47
C TYR A 95 3.58 -2.31 -17.28
N MET A 96 2.49 -1.95 -16.59
CA MET A 96 1.32 -2.81 -16.34
C MET A 96 0.00 -2.05 -16.61
N PRO A 97 -0.19 -1.53 -17.83
CA PRO A 97 -1.34 -0.66 -18.13
C PRO A 97 -2.68 -1.38 -18.08
N GLN A 98 -2.72 -2.70 -18.29
CA GLN A 98 -3.98 -3.46 -18.22
C GLN A 98 -4.42 -3.65 -16.77
N PHE A 99 -3.46 -3.91 -15.88
CA PHE A 99 -3.70 -3.95 -14.45
C PHE A 99 -4.23 -2.59 -13.94
N MET A 100 -3.57 -1.50 -14.31
CA MET A 100 -3.98 -0.14 -13.90
C MET A 100 -5.36 0.26 -14.42
N ARG A 101 -5.77 -0.19 -15.59
CA ARG A 101 -7.14 0.03 -16.11
C ARG A 101 -8.24 -0.66 -15.30
N HIS A 102 -7.91 -1.72 -14.57
CA HIS A 102 -8.85 -2.38 -13.67
C HIS A 102 -9.09 -1.57 -12.38
N LEU A 103 -8.11 -0.79 -11.95
CA LEU A 103 -8.17 -0.03 -10.72
C LEU A 103 -8.93 1.29 -10.87
N HIS A 104 -9.32 1.86 -9.74
CA HIS A 104 -9.82 3.23 -9.71
C HIS A 104 -8.68 4.22 -10.04
N TYR A 105 -8.99 5.34 -10.70
CA TYR A 105 -7.96 6.32 -11.10
C TYR A 105 -7.29 7.05 -9.93
N ARG A 106 -7.96 7.14 -8.78
CA ARG A 106 -7.40 7.72 -7.55
C ARG A 106 -6.45 6.76 -6.86
N ILE A 107 -5.60 7.31 -5.99
CA ILE A 107 -4.71 6.54 -5.11
C ILE A 107 -5.02 6.83 -3.65
N ILE A 108 -4.63 5.91 -2.77
CA ILE A 108 -4.56 6.13 -1.32
C ILE A 108 -3.10 6.10 -0.93
N ASP A 109 -2.51 7.28 -0.71
CA ASP A 109 -1.12 7.38 -0.28
C ASP A 109 -1.06 7.43 1.26
N VAL A 110 -0.58 6.34 1.86
CA VAL A 110 -0.45 6.21 3.31
C VAL A 110 0.55 7.24 3.86
N SER A 111 1.56 7.63 3.07
CA SER A 111 2.51 8.67 3.47
C SER A 111 1.83 10.03 3.63
N THR A 112 0.81 10.34 2.82
CA THR A 112 0.01 11.56 2.99
C THR A 112 -0.78 11.52 4.29
N VAL A 113 -1.44 10.39 4.60
CA VAL A 113 -2.16 10.20 5.87
C VAL A 113 -1.20 10.36 7.06
N LYS A 114 -0.03 9.73 6.98
CA LYS A 114 1.05 9.85 7.97
C LYS A 114 1.43 11.31 8.23
N GLU A 115 1.69 12.07 7.17
CA GLU A 115 2.09 13.47 7.28
C GLU A 115 1.00 14.35 7.90
N LEU A 116 -0.28 14.08 7.61
CA LEU A 116 -1.40 14.77 8.23
C LEU A 116 -1.51 14.41 9.72
N CYS A 117 -1.42 13.11 10.06
CA CYS A 117 -1.47 12.66 11.44
C CYS A 117 -0.33 13.26 12.28
N ARG A 118 0.88 13.29 11.75
CA ARG A 118 2.05 13.88 12.42
C ARG A 118 1.85 15.36 12.76
N ARG A 119 1.14 16.12 11.90
CA ARG A 119 0.91 17.56 12.09
C ARG A 119 -0.31 17.88 12.92
N TRP A 120 -1.38 17.09 12.77
CA TRP A 120 -2.66 17.39 13.37
C TRP A 120 -2.87 16.66 14.71
N TYR A 121 -2.17 15.53 14.90
CA TYR A 121 -2.30 14.64 16.04
C TYR A 121 -0.92 14.17 16.52
N PRO A 122 -0.02 15.09 16.90
CA PRO A 122 1.36 14.74 17.24
C PRO A 122 1.45 13.78 18.43
N GLU A 123 0.59 13.90 19.43
CA GLU A 123 0.57 13.03 20.60
C GLU A 123 0.21 11.59 20.24
N GLU A 124 -0.87 11.40 19.47
CA GLU A 124 -1.30 10.09 19.03
C GLU A 124 -0.33 9.48 18.00
N TYR A 125 0.33 10.31 17.22
CA TYR A 125 1.32 9.88 16.23
C TYR A 125 2.57 9.24 16.88
N GLU A 126 2.93 9.60 18.09
CA GLU A 126 4.03 8.99 18.86
C GLU A 126 3.86 7.47 19.02
N PHE A 127 2.62 6.98 19.05
CA PHE A 127 2.26 5.57 19.16
C PHE A 127 2.15 4.83 17.81
N ALA A 128 2.39 5.52 16.72
CA ALA A 128 2.33 4.90 15.39
C ALA A 128 3.39 3.79 15.22
N PRO A 129 3.06 2.69 14.54
CA PRO A 129 4.01 1.61 14.31
C PRO A 129 5.28 2.14 13.62
N LYS A 130 6.44 1.81 14.18
CA LYS A 130 7.73 2.11 13.54
C LYS A 130 8.06 1.01 12.56
N LYS A 131 8.47 1.40 11.35
CA LYS A 131 8.87 0.43 10.33
C LYS A 131 10.20 -0.22 10.67
N ALA A 132 10.27 -1.53 10.48
CA ALA A 132 11.53 -2.25 10.46
C ALA A 132 12.21 -2.00 9.11
N ALA A 133 13.52 -1.81 9.10
CA ALA A 133 14.28 -1.58 7.87
C ALA A 133 14.60 -2.91 7.14
N SER A 134 13.58 -3.74 6.86
CA SER A 134 13.78 -5.03 6.20
C SER A 134 14.03 -4.89 4.69
N HIS A 135 13.58 -3.78 4.10
CA HIS A 135 13.65 -3.50 2.65
C HIS A 135 13.17 -4.67 1.78
N ARG A 136 12.20 -5.43 2.28
CA ARG A 136 11.44 -6.44 1.57
C ARG A 136 10.05 -5.89 1.28
N ALA A 137 9.66 -5.78 0.01
CA ALA A 137 8.42 -5.10 -0.37
C ALA A 137 7.17 -5.74 0.27
N LEU A 138 7.11 -7.07 0.43
CA LEU A 138 5.99 -7.71 1.13
C LEU A 138 5.89 -7.30 2.60
N ASP A 139 7.02 -7.14 3.28
CA ASP A 139 7.05 -6.67 4.66
C ASP A 139 6.69 -5.19 4.73
N ASP A 140 7.22 -4.38 3.80
CA ASP A 140 6.89 -2.95 3.66
C ASP A 140 5.39 -2.73 3.39
N ILE A 141 4.76 -3.59 2.58
CA ILE A 141 3.31 -3.59 2.33
C ILE A 141 2.54 -3.91 3.61
N ARG A 142 2.91 -4.97 4.32
CA ARG A 142 2.25 -5.37 5.58
C ARG A 142 2.37 -4.29 6.63
N GLU A 143 3.53 -3.65 6.73
CA GLU A 143 3.75 -2.53 7.65
C GLU A 143 2.91 -1.30 7.25
N SER A 144 2.79 -1.02 5.96
CA SER A 144 1.93 0.07 5.47
C SER A 144 0.45 -0.17 5.77
N ILE A 145 -0.01 -1.42 5.67
CA ILE A 145 -1.37 -1.80 6.05
C ILE A 145 -1.58 -1.60 7.56
N LYS A 146 -0.66 -2.07 8.40
CA LYS A 146 -0.73 -1.88 9.86
C LYS A 146 -0.71 -0.40 10.25
N GLU A 147 0.12 0.39 9.57
CA GLU A 147 0.19 1.83 9.79
C GLU A 147 -1.14 2.52 9.45
N LEU A 148 -1.73 2.21 8.31
CA LEU A 148 -3.03 2.75 7.92
C LEU A 148 -4.16 2.30 8.86
N GLN A 149 -4.15 1.03 9.31
CA GLN A 149 -5.09 0.52 10.30
C GLN A 149 -4.97 1.26 11.63
N PHE A 150 -3.75 1.52 12.08
CA PHE A 150 -3.51 2.31 13.30
C PHE A 150 -4.12 3.70 13.19
N TYR A 151 -3.87 4.44 12.10
CA TYR A 151 -4.46 5.76 11.90
C TYR A 151 -5.98 5.71 11.91
N ARG A 152 -6.57 4.73 11.21
CA ARG A 152 -8.02 4.54 11.18
C ARG A 152 -8.60 4.33 12.58
N ASP A 153 -8.01 3.42 13.35
CA ASP A 153 -8.59 2.92 14.59
C ASP A 153 -8.26 3.82 15.79
N SER A 154 -7.08 4.42 15.82
CA SER A 154 -6.60 5.23 16.95
C SER A 154 -6.85 6.74 16.79
N ILE A 155 -6.90 7.23 15.55
CA ILE A 155 -7.03 8.68 15.30
C ILE A 155 -8.40 9.01 14.71
N PHE A 156 -8.76 8.42 13.56
CA PHE A 156 -9.98 8.81 12.85
C PHE A 156 -11.26 8.30 13.52
N LYS A 157 -11.32 7.05 13.97
CA LYS A 157 -12.49 6.50 14.65
C LYS A 157 -12.81 7.19 15.97
N ARG A 158 -11.80 7.46 16.77
CA ARG A 158 -11.97 8.09 18.08
C ARG A 158 -12.74 9.40 18.00
N LYS A 159 -12.41 10.25 17.04
CA LYS A 159 -13.11 11.54 16.86
C LYS A 159 -14.49 11.42 16.24
N THR A 160 -14.73 10.38 15.47
CA THR A 160 -16.09 10.08 14.98
C THR A 160 -17.00 9.67 16.13
N ASP A 161 -16.50 8.88 17.07
CA ASP A 161 -17.27 8.44 18.23
C ASP A 161 -17.51 9.60 19.22
N GLU A 162 -16.56 10.48 19.45
CA GLU A 162 -16.74 11.72 20.21
C GLU A 162 -17.77 12.67 19.57
N LYS A 163 -17.72 12.83 18.24
CA LYS A 163 -18.73 13.63 17.53
C LYS A 163 -20.12 13.01 17.62
N LYS A 164 -20.24 11.70 17.50
CA LYS A 164 -21.53 11.00 17.67
C LYS A 164 -22.05 11.16 19.09
N ARG A 165 -21.21 11.02 20.11
CA ARG A 165 -21.60 11.28 21.51
C ARG A 165 -22.12 12.70 21.69
N LYS A 166 -21.38 13.72 21.25
CA LYS A 166 -21.82 15.13 21.35
C LYS A 166 -23.09 15.41 20.58
N LEU A 167 -23.34 14.78 19.44
CA LEU A 167 -24.58 14.92 18.69
C LEU A 167 -25.76 14.26 19.41
N ILE A 168 -25.53 13.12 20.07
CA ILE A 168 -26.55 12.45 20.88
C ILE A 168 -26.88 13.26 22.12
N GLU A 169 -25.87 13.75 22.86
CA GLU A 169 -26.03 14.59 24.05
C GLU A 169 -26.76 15.92 23.73
N ASN A 170 -26.43 16.55 22.61
CA ASN A 170 -27.10 17.78 22.17
C ASN A 170 -28.54 17.53 21.65
N GLY A 171 -28.79 16.37 21.03
CA GLY A 171 -30.13 15.97 20.56
C GLY A 171 -31.11 15.53 21.65
N GLU A 172 -30.57 15.10 22.80
CA GLU A 172 -31.38 14.80 23.98
C GLU A 172 -31.80 16.05 24.78
N SER A 173 -30.93 17.08 24.79
CA SER A 173 -31.23 18.35 25.45
C SER A 173 -32.38 19.15 24.76
N ASP A 174 -32.54 19.02 23.45
CA ASP A 174 -33.67 19.66 22.74
C ASP A 174 -35.02 18.95 22.93
N LYS A 175 -35.02 17.68 23.35
CA LYS A 175 -36.27 16.94 23.62
C LYS A 175 -36.82 17.10 25.04
N THR A 176 -36.02 17.62 25.95
CA THR A 176 -36.39 17.87 27.34
C THR A 176 -36.87 19.30 27.60
N ALA A 177 -36.79 20.18 26.58
CA ALA A 177 -37.22 21.58 26.65
C ALA A 177 -38.55 21.88 25.94
N SER A 178 -39.40 20.86 25.70
CA SER A 178 -40.75 21.02 25.09
C SER A 178 -41.84 20.57 26.04
#